data_014361bd12ccdb72778e07aa776a2e66
#
_entry.id   014361bd12ccdb72778e07aa776a2e66
#
_cell.length_a   1.000
_cell.length_b   1.000
_cell.length_c   1.000
_cell.angle_alpha   90.00
_cell.angle_beta   90.00
_cell.angle_gamma   90.00
#
_symmetry.space_group_name_H-M   'P 1'
#
loop_
_entity.id
_entity.type
_entity.pdbx_description
1 polymer ?
#
loop_
_entity_poly.entity_id
_entity_poly.type
_entity_poly.pdbx_seq_one_letter_code
_entity_poly.pdbx_strand_id
1 'polypeptide(L)'
;MSIAFILRMISNTISGKGGHPQSINEEIERAKKRAAKRIYRAKVRAEDELGELDRVRITLMAGDMKKFTKEFSEIKNIDFHDCDTLTGLEHFNKERRNWRELEALSSKAMGLMNLSGGMDAIGFGAGVIDQYAMVPELDVLPSESEGDVDALKEMSGRLQKFQQQGKKLCCRMQDVRREARQAQDALLDLSDYLTDGIKDIRDIRSESGNDWKNYSESQKIIIGRTTQVAHLISVISEVRFL
;
A
#
# COMPACT_ATOMS: atom_id res chain seq x y z
N MET A 1 2.98 31.75 7.96
CA MET A 1 4.26 31.92 8.68
C MET A 1 4.84 30.54 8.99
N SER A 2 6.15 30.40 9.07
CA SER A 2 6.83 29.10 9.28
C SER A 2 7.25 28.95 10.75
N ILE A 3 7.48 27.70 11.20
CA ILE A 3 8.07 27.44 12.53
C ILE A 3 9.38 28.20 12.72
N ALA A 4 10.16 28.39 11.65
CA ALA A 4 11.36 29.24 11.68
C ALA A 4 11.07 30.68 12.14
N PHE A 5 9.92 31.21 11.82
CA PHE A 5 9.51 32.56 12.30
C PHE A 5 9.23 32.52 13.81
N ILE A 6 8.57 31.49 14.32
CA ILE A 6 8.30 31.35 15.76
C ILE A 6 9.62 31.19 16.53
N LEU A 7 10.53 30.36 16.03
CA LEU A 7 11.87 30.19 16.62
C LEU A 7 12.66 31.51 16.65
N ARG A 8 12.52 32.36 15.61
CA ARG A 8 13.12 33.70 15.57
C ARG A 8 12.47 34.62 16.60
N MET A 9 11.14 34.58 16.76
CA MET A 9 10.45 35.35 17.79
C MET A 9 10.92 34.96 19.19
N ILE A 10 10.99 33.66 19.49
CA ILE A 10 11.51 33.15 20.77
C ILE A 10 12.96 33.64 20.99
N SER A 11 13.81 33.51 19.99
CA SER A 11 15.20 34.00 20.06
C SER A 11 15.30 35.50 20.34
N ASN A 12 14.44 36.30 19.71
CA ASN A 12 14.39 37.75 19.94
C ASN A 12 13.91 38.09 21.36
N THR A 13 12.93 37.35 21.89
CA THR A 13 12.44 37.53 23.27
C THR A 13 13.52 37.18 24.27
N ILE A 14 14.23 36.07 24.10
CA ILE A 14 15.36 35.65 24.93
C ILE A 14 16.48 36.70 24.92
N SER A 15 16.72 37.35 23.76
CA SER A 15 17.77 38.34 23.58
C SER A 15 17.33 39.76 24.02
N GLY A 16 16.16 39.93 24.63
CA GLY A 16 15.64 41.23 25.05
C GLY A 16 15.24 42.18 23.91
N LYS A 17 15.12 41.64 22.67
CA LYS A 17 14.81 42.45 21.47
C LYS A 17 13.33 42.58 21.18
N GLY A 18 12.48 42.27 22.16
CA GLY A 18 11.03 42.43 22.10
C GLY A 18 10.31 41.26 21.41
N GLY A 19 9.32 40.70 22.09
CA GLY A 19 8.33 39.76 21.60
C GLY A 19 7.28 39.60 22.71
N HIS A 20 6.00 39.80 22.39
CA HIS A 20 4.94 39.54 23.35
C HIS A 20 4.68 38.03 23.47
N PRO A 21 4.74 37.42 24.67
CA PRO A 21 4.47 36.00 24.87
C PRO A 21 3.13 35.54 24.30
N GLN A 22 2.09 36.34 24.40
CA GLN A 22 0.77 36.07 23.79
C GLN A 22 0.86 35.84 22.28
N SER A 23 1.67 36.61 21.59
CA SER A 23 1.85 36.44 20.14
C SER A 23 2.62 35.16 19.79
N ILE A 24 3.50 34.68 20.67
CA ILE A 24 4.22 33.42 20.50
C ILE A 24 3.24 32.26 20.61
N ASN A 25 2.38 32.23 21.64
CA ASN A 25 1.39 31.16 21.82
C ASN A 25 0.37 31.13 20.67
N GLU A 26 -0.10 32.25 20.18
CA GLU A 26 -0.96 32.32 18.98
C GLU A 26 -0.28 31.74 17.75
N GLU A 27 0.99 32.01 17.52
CA GLU A 27 1.73 31.48 16.39
C GLU A 27 2.01 29.96 16.54
N ILE A 28 2.24 29.46 17.76
CA ILE A 28 2.34 28.03 18.05
C ILE A 28 1.03 27.33 17.68
N GLU A 29 -0.12 27.86 18.12
CA GLU A 29 -1.43 27.27 17.80
C GLU A 29 -1.71 27.32 16.28
N ARG A 30 -1.35 28.40 15.60
CA ARG A 30 -1.43 28.48 14.14
C ARG A 30 -0.52 27.45 13.46
N ALA A 31 0.69 27.20 13.99
CA ALA A 31 1.62 26.22 13.47
C ALA A 31 1.09 24.77 13.66
N LYS A 32 0.52 24.47 14.85
CA LYS A 32 -0.14 23.19 15.14
C LYS A 32 -1.26 22.93 14.12
N LYS A 33 -2.19 23.86 13.95
CA LYS A 33 -3.31 23.75 13.00
C LYS A 33 -2.83 23.50 11.56
N ARG A 34 -1.74 24.19 11.14
CA ARG A 34 -1.17 23.98 9.79
C ARG A 34 -0.51 22.62 9.64
N ALA A 35 0.22 22.17 10.67
CA ALA A 35 0.84 20.84 10.67
C ALA A 35 -0.22 19.74 10.64
N ALA A 36 -1.23 19.82 11.50
CA ALA A 36 -2.36 18.90 11.52
C ALA A 36 -3.06 18.83 10.15
N LYS A 37 -3.32 19.97 9.52
CA LYS A 37 -3.92 20.03 8.18
C LYS A 37 -3.03 19.40 7.09
N ARG A 38 -1.70 19.52 7.20
CA ARG A 38 -0.77 18.88 6.26
C ARG A 38 -0.73 17.38 6.44
N ILE A 39 -0.63 16.92 7.68
CA ILE A 39 -0.63 15.48 8.03
C ILE A 39 -1.95 14.85 7.59
N TYR A 40 -3.08 15.46 7.91
CA TYR A 40 -4.40 15.01 7.48
C TYR A 40 -4.51 14.88 5.96
N ARG A 41 -4.06 15.89 5.21
CA ARG A 41 -4.07 15.83 3.74
C ARG A 41 -3.14 14.76 3.17
N ALA A 42 -1.98 14.55 3.80
CA ALA A 42 -1.08 13.48 3.38
C ALA A 42 -1.69 12.09 3.64
N LYS A 43 -2.34 11.95 4.79
CA LYS A 43 -3.09 10.75 5.18
C LYS A 43 -4.18 10.43 4.17
N VAL A 44 -5.13 11.35 3.96
CA VAL A 44 -6.26 11.14 3.02
C VAL A 44 -5.76 10.72 1.64
N ARG A 45 -4.71 11.37 1.12
CA ARG A 45 -4.14 10.99 -0.18
C ARG A 45 -3.51 9.60 -0.20
N ALA A 46 -2.96 9.13 0.92
CA ALA A 46 -2.42 7.78 1.02
C ALA A 46 -3.56 6.76 1.13
N GLU A 47 -4.62 7.08 1.87
CA GLU A 47 -5.82 6.25 1.97
C GLU A 47 -6.53 6.11 0.62
N ASP A 48 -6.68 7.19 -0.14
CA ASP A 48 -7.25 7.17 -1.48
C ASP A 48 -6.47 6.22 -2.40
N GLU A 49 -5.14 6.31 -2.41
CA GLU A 49 -4.28 5.48 -3.25
C GLU A 49 -4.30 3.99 -2.83
N LEU A 50 -4.33 3.71 -1.53
CA LEU A 50 -4.49 2.34 -1.03
C LEU A 50 -5.87 1.78 -1.36
N GLY A 51 -6.91 2.60 -1.29
CA GLY A 51 -8.26 2.22 -1.70
C GLY A 51 -8.34 1.85 -3.19
N GLU A 52 -7.68 2.61 -4.06
CA GLU A 52 -7.59 2.26 -5.49
C GLU A 52 -6.82 0.97 -5.72
N LEU A 53 -5.69 0.77 -5.04
CA LEU A 53 -4.95 -0.49 -5.10
C LEU A 53 -5.80 -1.69 -4.66
N ASP A 54 -6.56 -1.55 -3.57
CA ASP A 54 -7.42 -2.62 -3.08
C ASP A 54 -8.56 -2.93 -4.07
N ARG A 55 -9.10 -1.93 -4.77
CA ARG A 55 -10.07 -2.15 -5.87
C ARG A 55 -9.46 -2.98 -7.01
N VAL A 56 -8.24 -2.64 -7.42
CA VAL A 56 -7.52 -3.41 -8.46
C VAL A 56 -7.28 -4.85 -8.01
N ARG A 57 -6.78 -5.06 -6.79
CA ARG A 57 -6.58 -6.39 -6.20
C ARG A 57 -7.84 -7.23 -6.22
N ILE A 58 -8.93 -6.69 -5.70
CA ILE A 58 -10.21 -7.40 -5.61
C ILE A 58 -10.73 -7.74 -7.00
N THR A 59 -10.71 -6.78 -7.92
CA THR A 59 -11.19 -6.98 -9.29
C THR A 59 -10.41 -8.08 -10.00
N LEU A 60 -9.08 -8.07 -9.85
CA LEU A 60 -8.19 -9.01 -10.49
C LEU A 60 -8.34 -10.42 -9.88
N MET A 61 -8.38 -10.52 -8.55
CA MET A 61 -8.55 -11.80 -7.86
C MET A 61 -9.93 -12.43 -8.12
N ALA A 62 -11.00 -11.64 -8.13
CA ALA A 62 -12.35 -12.14 -8.39
C ALA A 62 -12.60 -12.41 -9.88
N GLY A 63 -11.91 -11.73 -10.78
CA GLY A 63 -12.05 -11.81 -12.22
C GLY A 63 -11.05 -12.79 -12.86
N ASP A 64 -9.89 -12.29 -13.20
CA ASP A 64 -8.93 -13.02 -14.04
C ASP A 64 -8.25 -14.18 -13.32
N MET A 65 -7.91 -14.03 -12.04
CA MET A 65 -7.38 -15.13 -11.24
C MET A 65 -8.36 -16.29 -11.12
N LYS A 66 -9.66 -16.01 -11.00
CA LYS A 66 -10.68 -17.06 -11.00
C LYS A 66 -10.79 -17.75 -12.35
N LYS A 67 -10.74 -17.01 -13.46
CA LYS A 67 -10.73 -17.59 -14.79
C LYS A 67 -9.51 -18.49 -14.99
N PHE A 68 -8.32 -17.99 -14.58
CA PHE A 68 -7.08 -18.72 -14.63
C PHE A 68 -7.18 -20.04 -13.84
N THR A 69 -7.57 -20.00 -12.57
CA THR A 69 -7.69 -21.20 -11.74
C THR A 69 -8.66 -22.21 -12.34
N LYS A 70 -9.77 -21.76 -12.94
CA LYS A 70 -10.71 -22.62 -13.64
C LYS A 70 -10.06 -23.34 -14.82
N GLU A 71 -9.46 -22.60 -15.75
CA GLU A 71 -8.85 -23.18 -16.95
C GLU A 71 -7.66 -24.09 -16.60
N PHE A 72 -6.86 -23.70 -15.62
CA PHE A 72 -5.72 -24.47 -15.17
C PHE A 72 -6.13 -25.77 -14.45
N SER A 73 -7.18 -25.74 -13.62
CA SER A 73 -7.65 -26.93 -12.89
C SER A 73 -8.17 -28.06 -13.79
N GLU A 74 -8.51 -27.74 -15.02
CA GLU A 74 -8.95 -28.73 -16.02
C GLU A 74 -7.76 -29.49 -16.64
N ILE A 75 -6.53 -29.03 -16.49
CA ILE A 75 -5.33 -29.70 -17.00
C ILE A 75 -4.95 -30.83 -16.03
N LYS A 76 -4.83 -32.04 -16.57
CA LYS A 76 -4.47 -33.25 -15.82
C LYS A 76 -2.98 -33.54 -15.96
N ASN A 77 -2.42 -34.24 -14.96
CA ASN A 77 -1.06 -34.76 -14.98
C ASN A 77 0.03 -33.71 -15.18
N ILE A 78 -0.22 -32.48 -14.65
CA ILE A 78 0.77 -31.39 -14.73
C ILE A 78 2.06 -31.80 -14.03
N ASP A 79 3.17 -31.67 -14.74
CA ASP A 79 4.53 -31.81 -14.21
C ASP A 79 5.43 -30.71 -14.77
N PHE A 80 5.75 -29.71 -13.94
CA PHE A 80 6.63 -28.60 -14.33
C PHE A 80 8.13 -28.97 -14.33
N HIS A 81 8.50 -30.17 -13.84
CA HIS A 81 9.89 -30.65 -13.92
C HIS A 81 10.34 -30.89 -15.36
N ASP A 82 9.38 -31.12 -16.27
CA ASP A 82 9.65 -31.24 -17.70
C ASP A 82 10.05 -29.90 -18.38
N CYS A 83 10.01 -28.79 -17.65
CA CYS A 83 10.26 -27.46 -18.19
C CYS A 83 11.51 -26.85 -17.54
N ASP A 84 12.70 -27.26 -17.96
CA ASP A 84 14.01 -26.79 -17.43
C ASP A 84 14.23 -25.26 -17.53
N THR A 85 13.42 -24.57 -18.33
CA THR A 85 13.53 -23.10 -18.57
C THR A 85 12.68 -22.27 -17.58
N LEU A 86 11.86 -22.88 -16.75
CA LEU A 86 10.91 -22.21 -15.87
C LEU A 86 11.34 -22.33 -14.40
N THR A 87 12.30 -21.50 -14.01
CA THR A 87 12.72 -21.41 -12.59
C THR A 87 11.58 -20.87 -11.72
N GLY A 88 11.36 -21.49 -10.57
CA GLY A 88 10.39 -21.01 -9.56
C GLY A 88 9.02 -21.70 -9.63
N LEU A 89 8.72 -22.51 -10.64
CA LEU A 89 7.48 -23.30 -10.68
C LEU A 89 7.56 -24.62 -9.90
N GLU A 90 8.73 -25.01 -9.47
CA GLU A 90 8.95 -26.23 -8.64
C GLU A 90 8.12 -26.24 -7.36
N HIS A 91 7.82 -25.05 -6.83
CA HIS A 91 6.96 -24.87 -5.67
C HIS A 91 5.49 -25.26 -5.94
N PHE A 92 5.03 -25.08 -7.18
CA PHE A 92 3.65 -25.43 -7.57
C PHE A 92 3.45 -26.93 -7.73
N ASN A 93 4.50 -27.69 -8.09
CA ASN A 93 4.42 -29.15 -8.15
C ASN A 93 4.31 -29.82 -6.78
N LYS A 94 4.93 -29.22 -5.75
CA LYS A 94 4.99 -29.80 -4.40
C LYS A 94 3.77 -29.50 -3.54
N GLU A 95 3.04 -28.44 -3.84
CA GLU A 95 2.00 -27.95 -2.95
C GLU A 95 0.67 -27.72 -3.68
N ARG A 96 -0.17 -28.76 -3.78
CA ARG A 96 -1.63 -28.58 -4.03
C ARG A 96 -2.27 -27.55 -3.09
N ARG A 97 -1.55 -27.15 -2.05
CA ARG A 97 -1.93 -26.14 -1.07
C ARG A 97 -2.02 -24.76 -1.68
N ASN A 98 -1.06 -24.36 -2.52
CA ASN A 98 -1.02 -23.04 -3.15
C ASN A 98 -2.22 -22.80 -4.08
N TRP A 99 -2.70 -23.82 -4.77
CA TRP A 99 -3.90 -23.75 -5.61
C TRP A 99 -5.17 -23.52 -4.80
N ARG A 100 -5.29 -24.22 -3.68
CA ARG A 100 -6.43 -24.04 -2.78
C ARG A 100 -6.41 -22.67 -2.12
N GLU A 101 -5.23 -22.12 -1.85
CA GLU A 101 -5.07 -20.76 -1.32
C GLU A 101 -5.47 -19.72 -2.36
N LEU A 102 -5.05 -19.84 -3.63
CA LEU A 102 -5.47 -18.96 -4.72
C LEU A 102 -6.99 -19.05 -4.96
N GLU A 103 -7.56 -20.25 -4.96
CA GLU A 103 -8.99 -20.46 -5.09
C GLU A 103 -9.77 -19.86 -3.91
N ALA A 104 -9.25 -20.01 -2.70
CA ALA A 104 -9.83 -19.44 -1.49
C ALA A 104 -9.75 -17.89 -1.50
N LEU A 105 -8.64 -17.30 -1.94
CA LEU A 105 -8.48 -15.85 -2.10
C LEU A 105 -9.43 -15.31 -3.17
N SER A 106 -9.52 -15.99 -4.32
CA SER A 106 -10.46 -15.63 -5.39
C SER A 106 -11.91 -15.70 -4.91
N SER A 107 -12.28 -16.75 -4.18
CA SER A 107 -13.62 -16.91 -3.62
C SER A 107 -13.94 -15.86 -2.56
N LYS A 108 -12.96 -15.50 -1.73
CA LYS A 108 -13.07 -14.42 -0.74
C LYS A 108 -13.26 -13.07 -1.42
N ALA A 109 -12.47 -12.76 -2.45
CA ALA A 109 -12.59 -11.54 -3.23
C ALA A 109 -13.97 -11.41 -3.89
N MET A 110 -14.52 -12.52 -4.43
CA MET A 110 -15.88 -12.53 -4.96
C MET A 110 -16.96 -12.29 -3.90
N GLY A 111 -16.80 -12.84 -2.71
CA GLY A 111 -17.70 -12.57 -1.58
C GLY A 111 -17.74 -11.07 -1.26
N LEU A 112 -16.59 -10.43 -1.30
CA LEU A 112 -16.44 -8.99 -1.04
C LEU A 112 -17.06 -8.12 -2.15
N MET A 113 -16.93 -8.50 -3.43
CA MET A 113 -17.57 -7.78 -4.55
C MET A 113 -19.11 -7.86 -4.51
N ASN A 114 -19.66 -8.96 -4.00
CA ASN A 114 -21.11 -9.16 -3.91
C ASN A 114 -21.75 -8.40 -2.73
N LEU A 115 -20.98 -7.92 -1.79
CA LEU A 115 -21.43 -7.02 -0.74
C LEU A 115 -21.50 -5.61 -1.32
N SER A 116 -22.62 -5.29 -1.97
CA SER A 116 -22.90 -4.00 -2.61
C SER A 116 -22.95 -2.83 -1.63
N GLY A 117 -21.88 -2.33 -1.21
CA GLY A 117 -21.63 -1.29 -0.21
C GLY A 117 -20.35 -1.54 0.54
N GLY A 118 -19.70 -2.69 0.30
CA GLY A 118 -18.57 -3.15 1.04
C GLY A 118 -17.20 -2.68 0.54
N MET A 119 -17.10 -1.98 -0.58
CA MET A 119 -15.80 -1.48 -1.04
C MET A 119 -15.20 -0.44 -0.09
N ASP A 120 -16.04 0.28 0.66
CA ASP A 120 -15.56 1.22 1.68
C ASP A 120 -15.19 0.54 3.02
N ALA A 121 -15.59 -0.72 3.21
CA ALA A 121 -15.35 -1.49 4.44
C ALA A 121 -14.14 -2.43 4.36
N ILE A 122 -13.50 -2.54 3.19
CA ILE A 122 -12.36 -3.43 2.99
C ILE A 122 -11.07 -2.65 3.18
N GLY A 123 -10.85 -2.21 4.41
CA GLY A 123 -9.57 -1.65 4.80
C GLY A 123 -8.47 -2.71 4.88
N PHE A 124 -7.96 -3.18 3.75
CA PHE A 124 -6.69 -3.93 3.76
C PHE A 124 -5.50 -3.04 4.16
N GLY A 125 -5.64 -1.72 4.07
CA GLY A 125 -4.61 -0.76 4.42
C GLY A 125 -5.10 0.47 5.17
N ALA A 126 -6.36 0.91 4.98
CA ALA A 126 -6.84 2.19 5.50
C ALA A 126 -6.91 2.26 7.05
N GLY A 127 -7.31 1.18 7.71
CA GLY A 127 -7.39 1.13 9.18
C GLY A 127 -6.03 1.18 9.89
N VAL A 128 -4.96 0.84 9.18
CA VAL A 128 -3.60 0.83 9.75
C VAL A 128 -3.00 2.25 9.71
N ILE A 129 -3.37 3.08 8.73
CA ILE A 129 -2.89 4.47 8.62
C ILE A 129 -3.30 5.31 9.83
N ASP A 130 -4.48 5.07 10.41
CA ASP A 130 -4.94 5.79 11.59
C ASP A 130 -3.99 5.66 12.78
N GLN A 131 -3.39 4.50 12.98
CA GLN A 131 -2.44 4.26 14.06
C GLN A 131 -1.10 5.01 13.85
N TYR A 132 -0.72 5.28 12.59
CA TYR A 132 0.56 5.90 12.25
C TYR A 132 0.47 7.40 11.94
N ALA A 133 -0.72 7.95 11.72
CA ALA A 133 -0.92 9.34 11.31
C ALA A 133 -1.34 10.25 12.48
N MET A 134 -1.01 9.89 13.71
CA MET A 134 -1.28 10.76 14.87
C MET A 134 -0.44 12.05 14.76
N VAL A 135 -1.15 13.18 14.89
CA VAL A 135 -0.49 14.49 14.96
C VAL A 135 0.33 14.54 16.24
N PRO A 136 1.64 14.86 16.17
CA PRO A 136 2.45 14.98 17.37
C PRO A 136 1.84 16.03 18.32
N GLU A 137 1.84 15.73 19.62
CA GLU A 137 1.38 16.66 20.64
C GLU A 137 2.40 17.80 20.80
N LEU A 138 1.88 19.00 20.96
CA LEU A 138 2.63 20.21 21.26
C LEU A 138 1.79 21.10 22.17
N ASP A 139 2.22 21.20 23.41
CA ASP A 139 1.60 22.08 24.37
C ASP A 139 2.01 23.54 24.14
N VAL A 140 1.16 24.47 24.53
CA VAL A 140 1.50 25.89 24.56
C VAL A 140 2.25 26.23 25.85
N LEU A 141 2.96 27.36 25.86
CA LEU A 141 3.61 27.86 27.06
C LEU A 141 2.55 28.15 28.14
N PRO A 142 2.74 27.69 29.40
CA PRO A 142 1.91 28.11 30.52
C PRO A 142 1.96 29.64 30.66
N SER A 143 0.83 30.25 31.00
CA SER A 143 0.75 31.74 31.13
C SER A 143 1.68 32.28 32.22
N GLU A 144 1.99 31.47 33.23
CA GLU A 144 2.91 31.81 34.34
C GLU A 144 4.38 31.86 33.90
N SER A 145 4.71 31.26 32.74
CA SER A 145 6.09 31.16 32.19
C SER A 145 6.42 32.24 31.16
N GLU A 146 5.59 33.26 31.05
CA GLU A 146 5.66 34.27 29.97
C GLU A 146 6.93 35.18 29.94
N GLY A 147 7.81 35.04 30.91
CA GLY A 147 9.11 35.76 30.94
C GLY A 147 10.31 34.81 31.19
N ASP A 148 10.06 33.52 31.36
CA ASP A 148 11.12 32.56 31.68
C ASP A 148 11.90 32.16 30.42
N VAL A 149 13.16 32.56 30.40
CA VAL A 149 14.11 32.26 29.30
C VAL A 149 14.30 30.75 29.13
N ASP A 150 14.28 29.98 30.19
CA ASP A 150 14.50 28.53 30.13
C ASP A 150 13.24 27.81 29.60
N ALA A 151 12.06 28.26 29.96
CA ALA A 151 10.79 27.80 29.38
C ALA A 151 10.73 28.09 27.86
N LEU A 152 11.19 29.25 27.41
CA LEU A 152 11.27 29.62 25.99
C LEU A 152 12.28 28.75 25.21
N LYS A 153 13.44 28.42 25.82
CA LYS A 153 14.41 27.51 25.21
C LYS A 153 13.84 26.08 25.10
N GLU A 154 13.18 25.59 26.12
CA GLU A 154 12.53 24.27 26.09
C GLU A 154 11.46 24.23 25.01
N MET A 155 10.59 25.24 24.90
CA MET A 155 9.59 25.36 23.85
C MET A 155 10.20 25.36 22.46
N SER A 156 11.34 26.03 22.27
CA SER A 156 12.09 26.01 21.01
C SER A 156 12.49 24.58 20.61
N GLY A 157 13.00 23.78 21.58
CA GLY A 157 13.33 22.38 21.38
C GLY A 157 12.10 21.51 21.04
N ARG A 158 10.97 21.73 21.73
CA ARG A 158 9.71 21.03 21.47
C ARG A 158 9.17 21.37 20.07
N LEU A 159 9.21 22.62 19.63
CA LEU A 159 8.83 23.04 18.28
C LEU A 159 9.67 22.39 17.19
N GLN A 160 10.99 22.28 17.40
CA GLN A 160 11.87 21.61 16.44
C GLN A 160 11.54 20.11 16.32
N LYS A 161 11.34 19.42 17.45
CA LYS A 161 10.92 18.00 17.47
C LYS A 161 9.57 17.81 16.76
N PHE A 162 8.59 18.64 17.07
CA PHE A 162 7.27 18.63 16.42
C PHE A 162 7.39 18.80 14.90
N GLN A 163 8.19 19.74 14.44
CA GLN A 163 8.42 19.94 13.00
C GLN A 163 9.07 18.73 12.34
N GLN A 164 10.07 18.13 12.99
CA GLN A 164 10.75 16.94 12.46
C GLN A 164 9.82 15.74 12.39
N GLN A 165 9.04 15.50 13.44
CA GLN A 165 8.05 14.42 13.48
C GLN A 165 6.97 14.60 12.41
N GLY A 166 6.42 15.80 12.28
CA GLY A 166 5.43 16.11 11.26
C GLY A 166 5.97 15.94 9.83
N LYS A 167 7.23 16.30 9.58
CA LYS A 167 7.90 16.05 8.29
C LYS A 167 8.05 14.54 8.04
N LYS A 168 8.55 13.78 9.01
CA LYS A 168 8.72 12.33 8.89
C LYS A 168 7.40 11.64 8.55
N LEU A 169 6.31 12.01 9.23
CA LEU A 169 4.97 11.46 8.94
C LEU A 169 4.52 11.78 7.52
N CYS A 170 4.65 13.03 7.07
CA CYS A 170 4.29 13.41 5.71
C CYS A 170 5.12 12.64 4.65
N CYS A 171 6.43 12.47 4.88
CA CYS A 171 7.30 11.70 3.98
C CYS A 171 6.85 10.23 3.93
N ARG A 172 6.59 9.62 5.10
CA ARG A 172 6.11 8.23 5.15
C ARG A 172 4.79 8.03 4.39
N MET A 173 3.83 8.95 4.54
CA MET A 173 2.58 8.89 3.76
C MET A 173 2.82 9.05 2.25
N GLN A 174 3.80 9.85 1.86
CA GLN A 174 4.19 9.97 0.45
C GLN A 174 4.85 8.70 -0.08
N ASP A 175 5.66 8.02 0.74
CA ASP A 175 6.28 6.75 0.37
C ASP A 175 5.22 5.66 0.20
N VAL A 176 4.32 5.49 1.18
CA VAL A 176 3.17 4.57 1.09
C VAL A 176 2.37 4.81 -0.19
N ARG A 177 2.05 6.07 -0.49
CA ARG A 177 1.33 6.46 -1.69
C ARG A 177 2.06 6.05 -2.97
N ARG A 178 3.38 6.28 -3.03
CA ARG A 178 4.21 5.92 -4.19
C ARG A 178 4.26 4.41 -4.39
N GLU A 179 4.48 3.67 -3.31
CA GLU A 179 4.56 2.21 -3.33
C GLU A 179 3.22 1.57 -3.72
N ALA A 180 2.10 2.08 -3.19
CA ALA A 180 0.76 1.64 -3.56
C ALA A 180 0.50 1.84 -5.06
N ARG A 181 0.88 2.99 -5.61
CA ARG A 181 0.75 3.28 -7.04
C ARG A 181 1.62 2.34 -7.89
N GLN A 182 2.87 2.12 -7.51
CA GLN A 182 3.75 1.19 -8.20
C GLN A 182 3.19 -0.23 -8.21
N ALA A 183 2.62 -0.69 -7.08
CA ALA A 183 1.98 -1.99 -7.01
C ALA A 183 0.71 -2.07 -7.88
N GLN A 184 -0.07 -1.00 -7.93
CA GLN A 184 -1.24 -0.90 -8.80
C GLN A 184 -0.86 -1.01 -10.28
N ASP A 185 0.13 -0.24 -10.72
CA ASP A 185 0.63 -0.26 -12.11
C ASP A 185 1.13 -1.67 -12.47
N ALA A 186 1.94 -2.28 -11.59
CA ALA A 186 2.43 -3.64 -11.81
C ALA A 186 1.30 -4.69 -11.89
N LEU A 187 0.26 -4.57 -11.06
CA LEU A 187 -0.88 -5.48 -11.10
C LEU A 187 -1.70 -5.32 -12.38
N LEU A 188 -1.86 -4.11 -12.89
CA LEU A 188 -2.55 -3.85 -14.15
C LEU A 188 -1.78 -4.45 -15.33
N ASP A 189 -0.45 -4.22 -15.39
CA ASP A 189 0.41 -4.82 -16.41
C ASP A 189 0.34 -6.35 -16.38
N LEU A 190 0.43 -6.95 -15.19
CA LEU A 190 0.35 -8.41 -15.02
C LEU A 190 -1.04 -8.96 -15.38
N SER A 191 -2.11 -8.18 -15.18
CA SER A 191 -3.48 -8.55 -15.56
C SER A 191 -3.61 -8.77 -17.06
N ASP A 192 -3.01 -7.90 -17.87
CA ASP A 192 -3.02 -8.03 -19.32
C ASP A 192 -2.31 -9.33 -19.76
N TYR A 193 -1.12 -9.59 -19.21
CA TYR A 193 -0.40 -10.84 -19.47
C TYR A 193 -1.18 -12.08 -19.01
N LEU A 194 -1.85 -12.01 -17.86
CA LEU A 194 -2.66 -13.12 -17.37
C LEU A 194 -3.86 -13.39 -18.29
N THR A 195 -4.51 -12.35 -18.77
CA THR A 195 -5.66 -12.45 -19.67
C THR A 195 -5.30 -13.12 -20.99
N ASP A 196 -4.16 -12.73 -21.58
CA ASP A 196 -3.62 -13.36 -22.79
C ASP A 196 -3.24 -14.82 -22.53
N GLY A 197 -2.53 -15.08 -21.44
CA GLY A 197 -2.17 -16.45 -21.05
C GLY A 197 -3.36 -17.37 -20.77
N ILE A 198 -4.46 -16.87 -20.20
CA ILE A 198 -5.71 -17.62 -20.04
C ILE A 198 -6.30 -18.01 -21.40
N LYS A 199 -6.26 -17.11 -22.36
CA LYS A 199 -6.71 -17.38 -23.72
C LYS A 199 -5.85 -18.48 -24.36
N ASP A 200 -4.51 -18.34 -24.26
CA ASP A 200 -3.59 -19.34 -24.77
C ASP A 200 -3.81 -20.73 -24.14
N ILE A 201 -4.00 -20.80 -22.82
CA ILE A 201 -4.32 -22.07 -22.14
C ILE A 201 -5.59 -22.69 -22.70
N ARG A 202 -6.63 -21.90 -22.95
CA ARG A 202 -7.89 -22.37 -23.52
C ARG A 202 -7.72 -22.91 -24.95
N ASP A 203 -6.94 -22.20 -25.75
CA ASP A 203 -6.65 -22.61 -27.13
C ASP A 203 -5.83 -23.90 -27.16
N ILE A 204 -4.77 -24.01 -26.34
CA ILE A 204 -3.98 -25.23 -26.17
C ILE A 204 -4.86 -26.44 -25.77
N ARG A 205 -5.75 -26.23 -24.80
CA ARG A 205 -6.67 -27.31 -24.36
C ARG A 205 -7.65 -27.72 -25.45
N SER A 206 -8.11 -26.78 -26.26
CA SER A 206 -9.02 -27.09 -27.37
C SER A 206 -8.33 -27.89 -28.48
N GLU A 207 -7.04 -27.65 -28.71
CA GLU A 207 -6.25 -28.31 -29.73
C GLU A 207 -5.70 -29.67 -29.27
N SER A 208 -5.17 -29.75 -28.07
CA SER A 208 -4.38 -30.89 -27.57
C SER A 208 -5.07 -31.69 -26.44
N GLY A 209 -6.26 -31.26 -26.04
CA GLY A 209 -7.00 -31.87 -24.93
C GLY A 209 -6.51 -31.41 -23.57
N ASN A 210 -6.93 -32.13 -22.50
CA ASN A 210 -6.68 -31.71 -21.12
C ASN A 210 -5.51 -32.45 -20.44
N ASP A 211 -4.72 -33.24 -21.17
CA ASP A 211 -3.62 -33.99 -20.55
C ASP A 211 -2.28 -33.33 -20.88
N TRP A 212 -1.54 -32.91 -19.84
CA TRP A 212 -0.22 -32.28 -19.92
C TRP A 212 0.78 -33.06 -20.79
N LYS A 213 0.67 -34.40 -20.79
CA LYS A 213 1.55 -35.26 -21.56
C LYS A 213 1.41 -35.08 -23.07
N ASN A 214 0.26 -34.58 -23.53
CA ASN A 214 -0.03 -34.36 -24.93
C ASN A 214 0.48 -32.98 -25.41
N TYR A 215 0.91 -32.10 -24.52
CA TYR A 215 1.35 -30.76 -24.86
C TYR A 215 2.78 -30.76 -25.40
N SER A 216 3.01 -29.97 -26.42
CA SER A 216 4.36 -29.66 -26.91
C SER A 216 5.14 -28.87 -25.87
N GLU A 217 6.46 -28.85 -25.97
CA GLU A 217 7.31 -28.08 -25.07
C GLU A 217 6.97 -26.58 -25.08
N SER A 218 6.70 -26.01 -26.27
CA SER A 218 6.25 -24.62 -26.38
C SER A 218 4.94 -24.33 -25.68
N GLN A 219 3.96 -25.26 -25.76
CA GLN A 219 2.68 -25.14 -25.05
C GLN A 219 2.88 -25.23 -23.54
N LYS A 220 3.72 -26.14 -23.05
CA LYS A 220 4.08 -26.26 -21.64
C LYS A 220 4.74 -24.99 -21.10
N ILE A 221 5.65 -24.37 -21.88
CA ILE A 221 6.29 -23.10 -21.52
C ILE A 221 5.27 -21.96 -21.40
N ILE A 222 4.30 -21.87 -22.30
CA ILE A 222 3.25 -20.86 -22.24
C ILE A 222 2.44 -21.00 -20.96
N ILE A 223 1.98 -22.21 -20.64
CA ILE A 223 1.22 -22.50 -19.42
C ILE A 223 2.05 -22.16 -18.18
N GLY A 224 3.32 -22.56 -18.18
CA GLY A 224 4.22 -22.26 -17.07
C GLY A 224 4.44 -20.77 -16.85
N ARG A 225 4.64 -19.98 -17.90
CA ARG A 225 4.76 -18.51 -17.82
C ARG A 225 3.49 -17.88 -17.29
N THR A 226 2.33 -18.31 -17.77
CA THR A 226 1.04 -17.84 -17.25
C THR A 226 0.88 -18.15 -15.78
N THR A 227 1.34 -19.30 -15.33
CA THR A 227 1.36 -19.70 -13.92
C THR A 227 2.28 -18.79 -13.09
N GLN A 228 3.46 -18.43 -13.61
CA GLN A 228 4.36 -17.47 -12.96
C GLN A 228 3.71 -16.09 -12.81
N VAL A 229 3.03 -15.60 -13.84
CA VAL A 229 2.28 -14.34 -13.79
C VAL A 229 1.19 -14.39 -12.71
N ALA A 230 0.40 -15.45 -12.67
CA ALA A 230 -0.63 -15.64 -11.64
C ALA A 230 -0.03 -15.64 -10.21
N HIS A 231 1.13 -16.28 -10.05
CA HIS A 231 1.85 -16.28 -8.77
C HIS A 231 2.33 -14.86 -8.39
N LEU A 232 2.92 -14.12 -9.31
CA LEU A 232 3.36 -12.73 -9.05
C LEU A 232 2.20 -11.85 -8.64
N ILE A 233 1.04 -11.96 -9.30
CA ILE A 233 -0.19 -11.26 -8.93
C ILE A 233 -0.58 -11.59 -7.49
N SER A 234 -0.55 -12.87 -7.10
CA SER A 234 -0.86 -13.29 -5.73
C SER A 234 0.09 -12.64 -4.73
N VAL A 235 1.41 -12.72 -4.97
CA VAL A 235 2.44 -12.15 -4.09
C VAL A 235 2.25 -10.64 -3.93
N ILE A 236 2.07 -9.89 -5.02
CA ILE A 236 1.88 -8.44 -4.97
C ILE A 236 0.56 -8.09 -4.25
N SER A 237 -0.48 -8.92 -4.44
CA SER A 237 -1.77 -8.72 -3.77
C SER A 237 -1.73 -8.90 -2.25
N GLU A 238 -0.74 -9.63 -1.73
CA GLU A 238 -0.55 -9.86 -0.29
C GLU A 238 0.37 -8.82 0.37
N VAL A 239 1.07 -7.99 -0.40
CA VAL A 239 1.99 -6.98 0.14
C VAL A 239 1.24 -5.98 1.01
N ARG A 240 1.74 -5.77 2.23
CA ARG A 240 1.28 -4.74 3.16
C ARG A 240 2.27 -3.58 3.15
N PHE A 241 1.78 -2.35 3.03
CA PHE A 241 2.62 -1.13 2.88
C PHE A 241 2.89 -0.40 4.21
N LEU A 242 2.56 -1.01 5.36
CA LEU A 242 2.75 -0.40 6.68
C LEU A 242 3.39 -1.37 7.66
#